data_8b7ae7488c11ecd46e83f7e201f74c7a
#
_entry.id   8b7ae7488c11ecd46e83f7e201f74c7a
#
_cell.length_a   1.000
_cell.length_b   1.000
_cell.length_c   1.000
_cell.angle_alpha   90.00
_cell.angle_beta   90.00
_cell.angle_gamma   90.00
#
_symmetry.space_group_name_H-M   'P 1'
#
loop_
_entity.id
_entity.type
_entity.pdbx_description
1 polymer ?
#
loop_
_entity_poly.entity_id
_entity_poly.type
_entity_poly.pdbx_seq_one_letter_code
_entity_poly.pdbx_strand_id
1 'polypeptide(L)'
;MPQDLAEIYRTTYRALVRFLYRKVWDAERAEDLAQEAFARAVVHKPENPRGWLFIVAANMARDEARRAARERRHLSLLTAEPQETARGHEEALDAESDRARVRAALETLSPRDREVLLLWDAGLSYEEIAAQTGLARGAIGTTLSRARRRLVEAFEAGRSGEHVARG
;
A
#
# COMPACT_ATOMS: atom_id res chain seq x y z
N MET A 1 26.13 -6.97 14.48
CA MET A 1 26.67 -6.75 13.13
C MET A 1 25.77 -5.76 12.43
N PRO A 2 26.28 -4.64 11.94
CA PRO A 2 25.47 -3.81 11.06
C PRO A 2 25.14 -4.64 9.81
N GLN A 3 23.85 -4.83 9.55
CA GLN A 3 23.41 -5.50 8.33
C GLN A 3 23.90 -4.66 7.14
N ASP A 4 24.57 -5.32 6.19
CA ASP A 4 25.05 -4.65 4.99
C ASP A 4 23.85 -4.08 4.23
N LEU A 5 23.80 -2.76 4.05
CA LEU A 5 22.71 -2.08 3.37
C LEU A 5 22.52 -2.58 1.94
N ALA A 6 23.58 -3.06 1.29
CA ALA A 6 23.50 -3.66 -0.03
C ALA A 6 22.76 -5.02 0.00
N GLU A 7 22.93 -5.80 1.06
CA GLU A 7 22.18 -7.05 1.25
C GLU A 7 20.71 -6.76 1.54
N ILE A 8 20.43 -5.77 2.39
CA ILE A 8 19.06 -5.32 2.68
C ILE A 8 18.38 -4.82 1.40
N TYR A 9 19.07 -4.06 0.58
CA TYR A 9 18.55 -3.62 -0.71
C TYR A 9 18.15 -4.82 -1.58
N ARG A 10 19.04 -5.78 -1.78
CA ARG A 10 18.77 -6.97 -2.60
C ARG A 10 17.59 -7.81 -2.10
N THR A 11 17.42 -7.93 -0.80
CA THR A 11 16.40 -8.77 -0.18
C THR A 11 15.06 -8.05 0.04
N THR A 12 15.08 -6.73 0.19
CA THR A 12 13.92 -5.95 0.66
C THR A 12 13.31 -5.06 -0.42
N TYR A 13 14.10 -4.60 -1.41
CA TYR A 13 13.67 -3.59 -2.38
C TYR A 13 12.37 -3.97 -3.12
N ARG A 14 12.30 -5.20 -3.65
CA ARG A 14 11.11 -5.67 -4.36
C ARG A 14 9.86 -5.73 -3.49
N ALA A 15 10.00 -6.16 -2.24
CA ALA A 15 8.90 -6.20 -1.29
C ALA A 15 8.42 -4.78 -0.93
N LEU A 16 9.36 -3.85 -0.76
CA LEU A 16 9.06 -2.45 -0.47
C LEU A 16 8.35 -1.76 -1.63
N VAL A 17 8.81 -1.95 -2.87
CA VAL A 17 8.14 -1.40 -4.07
C VAL A 17 6.73 -1.96 -4.21
N ARG A 18 6.54 -3.27 -4.02
CA ARG A 18 5.22 -3.90 -4.08
C ARG A 18 4.27 -3.37 -3.00
N PHE A 19 4.76 -3.20 -1.78
CA PHE A 19 4.01 -2.58 -0.68
C PHE A 19 3.58 -1.16 -1.03
N LEU A 20 4.50 -0.34 -1.51
CA LEU A 20 4.23 1.04 -1.91
C LEU A 20 3.27 1.12 -3.10
N TYR A 21 3.43 0.24 -4.10
CA TYR A 21 2.52 0.19 -5.24
C TYR A 21 1.06 -0.02 -4.82
N ARG A 22 0.81 -0.88 -3.84
CA ARG A 22 -0.54 -1.10 -3.29
C ARG A 22 -1.08 0.07 -2.46
N LYS A 23 -0.23 1.02 -2.12
CA LYS A 23 -0.62 2.26 -1.44
C LYS A 23 -0.89 3.41 -2.41
N VAL A 24 -0.07 3.53 -3.45
CA VAL A 24 -0.14 4.68 -4.38
C VAL A 24 -0.74 4.33 -5.75
N TRP A 25 -0.75 3.05 -6.13
CA TRP A 25 -1.25 2.51 -7.40
C TRP A 25 -0.58 3.12 -8.64
N ASP A 26 0.65 3.55 -8.49
CA ASP A 26 1.53 4.10 -9.51
C ASP A 26 2.90 3.46 -9.36
N ALA A 27 3.35 2.73 -10.39
CA ALA A 27 4.59 1.95 -10.34
C ALA A 27 5.82 2.85 -10.25
N GLU A 28 5.89 3.90 -11.06
CA GLU A 28 6.99 4.86 -11.07
C GLU A 28 7.10 5.57 -9.71
N ARG A 29 5.96 6.00 -9.18
CA ARG A 29 5.93 6.66 -7.88
C ARG A 29 6.29 5.72 -6.73
N ALA A 30 5.88 4.45 -6.80
CA ALA A 30 6.27 3.45 -5.80
C ALA A 30 7.79 3.21 -5.80
N GLU A 31 8.41 3.16 -6.96
CA GLU A 31 9.87 3.04 -7.10
C GLU A 31 10.60 4.27 -6.56
N ASP A 32 10.13 5.47 -6.87
CA ASP A 32 10.70 6.73 -6.36
C ASP A 32 10.67 6.78 -4.83
N LEU A 33 9.54 6.43 -4.22
CA LEU A 33 9.38 6.39 -2.77
C LEU A 33 10.28 5.32 -2.12
N ALA A 34 10.44 4.15 -2.77
CA ALA A 34 11.34 3.11 -2.29
C ALA A 34 12.80 3.59 -2.33
N GLN A 35 13.23 4.21 -3.41
CA GLN A 35 14.58 4.75 -3.54
C GLN A 35 14.84 5.85 -2.51
N GLU A 36 13.89 6.75 -2.27
CA GLU A 36 14.00 7.78 -1.25
C GLU A 36 14.09 7.20 0.16
N ALA A 37 13.32 6.15 0.46
CA ALA A 37 13.40 5.46 1.75
C ALA A 37 14.81 4.85 1.97
N PHE A 38 15.38 4.22 0.95
CA PHE A 38 16.76 3.71 1.02
C PHE A 38 17.80 4.81 1.15
N ALA A 39 17.65 5.93 0.43
CA ALA A 39 18.55 7.09 0.58
C ALA A 39 18.54 7.63 2.02
N ARG A 40 17.37 7.71 2.64
CA ARG A 40 17.23 8.09 4.05
C ARG A 40 17.88 7.07 5.00
N ALA A 41 17.79 5.77 4.69
CA ALA A 41 18.41 4.71 5.49
C ALA A 41 19.96 4.80 5.49
N VAL A 42 20.56 5.21 4.36
CA VAL A 42 22.02 5.48 4.26
C VAL A 42 22.46 6.54 5.26
N VAL A 43 21.68 7.58 5.41
CA VAL A 43 21.98 8.71 6.30
C VAL A 43 21.68 8.36 7.75
N HIS A 44 20.51 7.76 8.02
CA HIS A 44 20.04 7.48 9.38
C HIS A 44 20.68 6.27 10.04
N LYS A 45 21.16 5.29 9.25
CA LYS A 45 21.79 4.04 9.72
C LYS A 45 20.97 3.35 10.83
N PRO A 46 19.70 3.02 10.59
CA PRO A 46 18.84 2.44 11.62
C PRO A 46 19.36 1.06 12.07
N GLU A 47 19.12 0.71 13.32
CA GLU A 47 19.51 -0.60 13.89
C GLU A 47 18.75 -1.77 13.28
N ASN A 48 17.46 -1.58 12.97
CA ASN A 48 16.64 -2.52 12.21
C ASN A 48 16.24 -1.89 10.87
N PRO A 49 17.11 -1.96 9.84
CA PRO A 49 16.89 -1.25 8.58
C PRO A 49 15.64 -1.72 7.83
N ARG A 50 15.31 -3.02 7.88
CA ARG A 50 14.16 -3.56 7.16
C ARG A 50 12.84 -3.02 7.70
N GLY A 51 12.58 -3.16 8.99
CA GLY A 51 11.37 -2.62 9.63
C GLY A 51 11.27 -1.10 9.45
N TRP A 52 12.40 -0.40 9.66
CA TRP A 52 12.49 1.04 9.50
C TRP A 52 12.13 1.51 8.08
N LEU A 53 12.61 0.82 7.03
CA LEU A 53 12.29 1.14 5.63
C LEU A 53 10.78 1.11 5.37
N PHE A 54 10.08 0.08 5.83
CA PHE A 54 8.63 0.00 5.67
C PHE A 54 7.88 1.08 6.45
N ILE A 55 8.35 1.42 7.65
CA ILE A 55 7.79 2.50 8.47
C ILE A 55 7.92 3.84 7.75
N VAL A 56 9.12 4.18 7.29
CA VAL A 56 9.39 5.43 6.59
C VAL A 56 8.63 5.51 5.27
N ALA A 57 8.64 4.43 4.49
CA ALA A 57 7.91 4.35 3.23
C ALA A 57 6.39 4.50 3.43
N ALA A 58 5.82 3.86 4.44
CA ALA A 58 4.40 4.00 4.79
C ALA A 58 4.04 5.44 5.15
N ASN A 59 4.88 6.11 5.94
CA ASN A 59 4.70 7.51 6.32
C ASN A 59 4.78 8.44 5.10
N MET A 60 5.78 8.25 4.24
CA MET A 60 5.94 9.02 3.00
C MET A 60 4.73 8.87 2.07
N ALA A 61 4.25 7.63 1.85
CA ALA A 61 3.06 7.37 1.04
C ALA A 61 1.79 8.01 1.62
N ARG A 62 1.66 7.99 2.96
CA ARG A 62 0.54 8.63 3.66
C ARG A 62 0.57 10.16 3.52
N ASP A 63 1.73 10.77 3.66
CA ASP A 63 1.90 12.21 3.53
C ASP A 63 1.61 12.67 2.10
N GLU A 64 2.03 11.89 1.11
CA GLU A 64 1.72 12.15 -0.29
C GLU A 64 0.22 12.04 -0.58
N ALA A 65 -0.45 11.01 -0.08
CA ALA A 65 -1.90 10.86 -0.22
C ALA A 65 -2.66 12.03 0.41
N ARG A 66 -2.21 12.53 1.56
CA ARG A 66 -2.79 13.73 2.20
C ARG A 66 -2.55 15.00 1.38
N ARG A 67 -1.37 15.13 0.77
CA ARG A 67 -1.07 16.27 -0.12
C ARG A 67 -1.96 16.22 -1.37
N ALA A 68 -2.05 15.08 -2.04
CA ALA A 68 -2.90 14.90 -3.20
C ALA A 68 -4.39 15.15 -2.90
N ALA A 69 -4.88 14.73 -1.72
CA ALA A 69 -6.23 15.00 -1.29
C ALA A 69 -6.49 16.50 -1.04
N ARG A 70 -5.52 17.23 -0.48
CA ARG A 70 -5.61 18.69 -0.29
C ARG A 70 -5.62 19.44 -1.63
N GLU A 71 -4.75 19.05 -2.55
CA GLU A 71 -4.70 19.63 -3.90
C GLU A 71 -6.01 19.42 -4.66
N ARG A 72 -6.59 18.22 -4.60
CA ARG A 72 -7.90 17.92 -5.22
C ARG A 72 -9.03 18.76 -4.62
N ARG A 73 -9.04 18.98 -3.30
CA ARG A 73 -10.02 19.85 -2.64
C ARG A 73 -9.86 21.31 -3.10
N HIS A 74 -8.63 21.78 -3.22
CA HIS A 74 -8.34 23.13 -3.69
C HIS A 74 -8.81 23.32 -5.13
N LEU A 75 -8.51 22.38 -6.02
CA LEU A 75 -8.94 22.39 -7.41
C LEU A 75 -10.46 22.28 -7.56
N SER A 76 -11.14 21.46 -6.75
CA SER A 76 -12.60 21.33 -6.78
C SER A 76 -13.34 22.59 -6.31
N LEU A 77 -12.68 23.43 -5.49
CA LEU A 77 -13.19 24.76 -5.11
C LEU A 77 -13.03 25.81 -6.21
N LEU A 78 -12.09 25.58 -7.14
CA LEU A 78 -11.79 26.48 -8.25
C LEU A 78 -12.45 26.06 -9.57
N THR A 79 -12.80 24.79 -9.73
CA THR A 79 -13.41 24.23 -10.94
C THR A 79 -14.62 23.37 -10.55
N ALA A 80 -15.78 23.65 -11.16
CA ALA A 80 -17.02 22.91 -10.94
C ALA A 80 -17.09 21.56 -11.67
N GLU A 81 -15.96 21.03 -12.19
CA GLU A 81 -15.91 19.76 -12.92
C GLU A 81 -15.26 18.66 -12.08
N PRO A 82 -15.87 17.45 -11.99
CA PRO A 82 -15.24 16.30 -11.38
C PRO A 82 -14.09 15.83 -12.29
N GLN A 83 -12.85 15.90 -11.81
CA GLN A 83 -11.73 15.27 -12.49
C GLN A 83 -11.86 13.75 -12.39
N GLU A 84 -12.13 13.11 -13.51
CA GLU A 84 -11.90 11.67 -13.66
C GLU A 84 -10.42 11.38 -13.45
N THR A 85 -10.15 10.50 -12.49
CA THR A 85 -8.79 9.96 -12.30
C THR A 85 -8.39 9.26 -13.60
N ALA A 86 -7.30 9.73 -14.21
CA ALA A 86 -6.76 9.18 -15.45
C ALA A 86 -6.57 7.66 -15.32
N ARG A 87 -7.38 6.91 -16.05
CA ARG A 87 -7.20 5.48 -16.25
C ARG A 87 -6.09 5.30 -17.28
N GLY A 88 -4.95 4.80 -16.82
CA GLY A 88 -3.85 4.42 -17.71
C GLY A 88 -4.23 3.24 -18.61
N HIS A 89 -3.72 3.29 -19.80
CA HIS A 89 -3.86 2.50 -21.01
C HIS A 89 -4.12 0.99 -20.87
N GLU A 90 -4.98 0.50 -21.79
CA GLU A 90 -5.31 -0.89 -22.07
C GLU A 90 -4.11 -1.67 -22.61
N GLU A 91 -3.58 -2.60 -21.81
CA GLU A 91 -2.89 -3.79 -22.32
C GLU A 91 -2.87 -4.89 -21.23
N ALA A 92 -3.40 -6.05 -21.56
CA ALA A 92 -3.68 -7.23 -20.74
C ALA A 92 -4.99 -7.13 -19.92
N LEU A 93 -6.12 -7.24 -20.60
CA LEU A 93 -7.49 -7.13 -20.05
C LEU A 93 -7.76 -7.99 -18.81
N ASP A 94 -7.18 -9.18 -18.69
CA ASP A 94 -7.41 -10.06 -17.52
C ASP A 94 -6.55 -9.67 -16.32
N ALA A 95 -5.28 -9.35 -16.51
CA ALA A 95 -4.39 -8.94 -15.42
C ALA A 95 -4.77 -7.54 -14.89
N GLU A 96 -5.20 -6.64 -15.76
CA GLU A 96 -5.70 -5.32 -15.38
C GLU A 96 -7.03 -5.43 -14.64
N SER A 97 -7.92 -6.32 -15.07
CA SER A 97 -9.18 -6.64 -14.39
C SER A 97 -8.91 -7.17 -12.97
N ASP A 98 -7.97 -8.09 -12.79
CA ASP A 98 -7.62 -8.63 -11.47
C ASP A 98 -6.96 -7.57 -10.56
N ARG A 99 -6.11 -6.71 -11.09
CA ARG A 99 -5.53 -5.57 -10.35
C ARG A 99 -6.60 -4.58 -9.91
N ALA A 100 -7.53 -4.24 -10.81
CA ALA A 100 -8.64 -3.36 -10.50
C ALA A 100 -9.55 -3.93 -9.41
N ARG A 101 -9.81 -5.26 -9.44
CA ARG A 101 -10.57 -5.96 -8.39
C ARG A 101 -9.85 -5.96 -7.06
N VAL A 102 -8.55 -6.25 -7.04
CA VAL A 102 -7.74 -6.22 -5.81
C VAL A 102 -7.73 -4.81 -5.23
N ARG A 103 -7.56 -3.78 -6.07
CA ARG A 103 -7.62 -2.40 -5.65
C ARG A 103 -8.97 -2.05 -5.03
N ALA A 104 -10.06 -2.35 -5.73
CA ALA A 104 -11.42 -2.12 -5.24
C ALA A 104 -11.68 -2.85 -3.92
N ALA A 105 -11.26 -4.11 -3.81
CA ALA A 105 -11.40 -4.90 -2.58
C ALA A 105 -10.58 -4.31 -1.41
N LEU A 106 -9.35 -3.86 -1.66
CA LEU A 106 -8.54 -3.18 -0.64
C LEU A 106 -9.15 -1.84 -0.20
N GLU A 107 -9.80 -1.11 -1.10
CA GLU A 107 -10.48 0.15 -0.80
C GLU A 107 -11.73 -0.03 0.09
N THR A 108 -12.33 -1.23 0.13
CA THR A 108 -13.42 -1.55 1.06
C THR A 108 -12.98 -1.71 2.51
N LEU A 109 -11.70 -1.96 2.73
CA LEU A 109 -11.15 -2.10 4.08
C LEU A 109 -11.02 -0.73 4.76
N SER A 110 -11.17 -0.71 6.09
CA SER A 110 -10.78 0.47 6.85
C SER A 110 -9.30 0.80 6.60
N PRO A 111 -8.88 2.08 6.68
CA PRO A 111 -7.45 2.43 6.52
C PRO A 111 -6.54 1.63 7.45
N ARG A 112 -6.97 1.37 8.68
CA ARG A 112 -6.22 0.58 9.67
C ARG A 112 -6.11 -0.89 9.30
N ASP A 113 -7.22 -1.53 8.90
CA ASP A 113 -7.22 -2.94 8.48
C ASP A 113 -6.35 -3.15 7.24
N ARG A 114 -6.43 -2.22 6.29
CA ARG A 114 -5.58 -2.22 5.09
C ARG A 114 -4.10 -2.08 5.43
N GLU A 115 -3.74 -1.16 6.30
CA GLU A 115 -2.36 -0.95 6.72
C GLU A 115 -1.77 -2.20 7.38
N VAL A 116 -2.49 -2.79 8.34
CA VAL A 116 -2.06 -4.02 9.03
C VAL A 116 -1.88 -5.16 8.03
N LEU A 117 -2.80 -5.33 7.09
CA LEU A 117 -2.75 -6.38 6.08
C LEU A 117 -1.55 -6.20 5.13
N LEU A 118 -1.30 -5.00 4.66
CA LEU A 118 -0.18 -4.71 3.74
C LEU A 118 1.18 -4.86 4.42
N LEU A 119 1.32 -4.43 5.67
CA LEU A 119 2.56 -4.60 6.44
C LEU A 119 2.84 -6.08 6.72
N TRP A 120 1.79 -6.85 7.03
CA TRP A 120 1.94 -8.29 7.22
C TRP A 120 2.33 -9.01 5.92
N ASP A 121 1.71 -8.68 4.79
CA ASP A 121 2.06 -9.23 3.46
C ASP A 121 3.50 -8.89 3.05
N ALA A 122 3.99 -7.74 3.48
CA ALA A 122 5.38 -7.33 3.32
C ALA A 122 6.35 -8.11 4.24
N GLY A 123 5.82 -8.94 5.16
CA GLY A 123 6.57 -9.83 6.05
C GLY A 123 7.07 -9.17 7.32
N LEU A 124 6.41 -8.11 7.79
CA LEU A 124 6.71 -7.50 9.09
C LEU A 124 6.17 -8.39 10.23
N SER A 125 6.89 -8.39 11.35
CA SER A 125 6.45 -9.04 12.58
C SER A 125 5.27 -8.31 13.23
N TYR A 126 4.57 -8.97 14.13
CA TYR A 126 3.47 -8.35 14.89
C TYR A 126 3.96 -7.18 15.74
N GLU A 127 5.18 -7.25 16.27
CA GLU A 127 5.81 -6.14 17.01
C GLU A 127 6.03 -4.92 16.11
N GLU A 128 6.57 -5.13 14.92
CA GLU A 128 6.80 -4.05 13.94
C GLU A 128 5.49 -3.44 13.46
N ILE A 129 4.48 -4.27 13.20
CA ILE A 129 3.14 -3.81 12.81
C ILE A 129 2.48 -3.02 13.95
N ALA A 130 2.57 -3.51 15.18
CA ALA A 130 2.04 -2.82 16.37
C ALA A 130 2.71 -1.45 16.54
N ALA A 131 4.03 -1.38 16.44
CA ALA A 131 4.78 -0.12 16.53
C ALA A 131 4.36 0.88 15.44
N GLN A 132 4.11 0.41 14.22
CA GLN A 132 3.72 1.27 13.10
C GLN A 132 2.26 1.75 13.18
N THR A 133 1.37 0.89 13.62
CA THR A 133 -0.08 1.15 13.59
C THR A 133 -0.64 1.72 14.90
N GLY A 134 0.14 1.66 15.97
CA GLY A 134 -0.31 2.02 17.32
C GLY A 134 -1.29 1.02 17.94
N LEU A 135 -1.48 -0.15 17.33
CA LEU A 135 -2.30 -1.22 17.88
C LEU A 135 -1.53 -2.03 18.93
N ALA A 136 -2.26 -2.57 19.91
CA ALA A 136 -1.67 -3.56 20.81
C ALA A 136 -1.24 -4.81 20.00
N ARG A 137 -0.07 -5.38 20.33
CA ARG A 137 0.44 -6.59 19.66
C ARG A 137 -0.60 -7.72 19.61
N GLY A 138 -1.33 -7.94 20.72
CA GLY A 138 -2.38 -8.95 20.80
C GLY A 138 -3.58 -8.71 19.88
N ALA A 139 -3.80 -7.48 19.42
CA ALA A 139 -4.87 -7.12 18.50
C ALA A 139 -4.53 -7.35 17.03
N ILE A 140 -3.24 -7.53 16.69
CA ILE A 140 -2.78 -7.66 15.30
C ILE A 140 -3.39 -8.90 14.62
N GLY A 141 -3.34 -10.05 15.28
CA GLY A 141 -3.90 -11.31 14.73
C GLY A 141 -5.40 -11.22 14.44
N THR A 142 -6.18 -10.67 15.35
CA THR A 142 -7.63 -10.46 15.18
C THR A 142 -7.93 -9.48 14.04
N THR A 143 -7.16 -8.38 13.97
CA THR A 143 -7.28 -7.39 12.89
C THR A 143 -6.96 -8.00 11.54
N LEU A 144 -5.89 -8.80 11.45
CA LEU A 144 -5.52 -9.52 10.21
C LEU A 144 -6.60 -10.50 9.77
N SER A 145 -7.13 -11.31 10.68
CA SER A 145 -8.20 -12.27 10.36
C SER A 145 -9.43 -11.57 9.81
N ARG A 146 -9.84 -10.47 10.43
CA ARG A 146 -10.96 -9.64 9.96
C ARG A 146 -10.67 -9.01 8.59
N ALA A 147 -9.49 -8.42 8.42
CA ALA A 147 -9.09 -7.77 7.17
C ALA A 147 -9.06 -8.74 6.01
N ARG A 148 -8.47 -9.93 6.20
CA ARG A 148 -8.44 -11.00 5.18
C ARG A 148 -9.82 -11.45 4.77
N ARG A 149 -10.70 -11.71 5.73
CA ARG A 149 -12.07 -12.13 5.44
C ARG A 149 -12.80 -11.08 4.61
N ARG A 150 -12.75 -9.82 5.00
CA ARG A 150 -13.37 -8.71 4.26
C ARG A 150 -12.78 -8.55 2.86
N LEU A 151 -11.46 -8.71 2.72
CA LEU A 151 -10.80 -8.63 1.42
C LEU A 151 -11.30 -9.73 0.47
N VAL A 152 -11.37 -10.98 0.95
CA VAL A 152 -11.86 -12.11 0.16
C VAL A 152 -13.33 -11.91 -0.23
N GLU A 153 -14.19 -11.54 0.70
CA GLU A 153 -15.61 -11.26 0.46
C GLU A 153 -15.80 -10.16 -0.60
N ALA A 154 -15.05 -9.06 -0.50
CA ALA A 154 -15.11 -7.97 -1.46
C ALA A 154 -14.58 -8.37 -2.85
N PHE A 155 -13.51 -9.15 -2.91
CA PHE A 155 -12.94 -9.64 -4.17
C PHE A 155 -13.89 -10.61 -4.88
N GLU A 156 -14.51 -11.53 -4.15
CA GLU A 156 -15.49 -12.48 -4.70
C GLU A 156 -16.78 -11.78 -5.16
N ALA A 157 -17.26 -10.80 -4.42
CA ALA A 157 -18.42 -9.99 -4.82
C ALA A 157 -18.16 -9.24 -6.14
N GLY A 158 -16.98 -8.68 -6.32
CA GLY A 158 -16.56 -8.04 -7.58
C GLY A 158 -16.54 -9.01 -8.75
N ARG A 159 -16.09 -10.25 -8.54
CA ARG A 159 -16.06 -11.30 -9.55
C ARG A 159 -17.47 -11.76 -9.98
N SER A 160 -18.40 -11.85 -9.04
CA SER A 160 -19.78 -12.26 -9.31
C SER A 160 -20.57 -11.18 -10.08
N GLY A 161 -20.32 -9.89 -9.78
CA GLY A 161 -20.94 -8.77 -10.48
C GLY A 161 -20.57 -8.66 -11.96
N GLU A 162 -19.33 -8.99 -12.33
CA GLU A 162 -18.88 -8.99 -13.74
C GLU A 162 -19.47 -10.15 -14.56
N HIS A 163 -19.76 -11.28 -13.92
CA HIS A 163 -20.36 -12.43 -14.61
C HIS A 163 -21.83 -12.16 -15.01
N VAL A 164 -22.53 -11.37 -14.20
CA VAL A 164 -23.92 -10.95 -14.51
C VAL A 164 -23.97 -9.87 -15.59
N ALA A 165 -22.96 -9.03 -15.70
CA ALA A 165 -22.91 -7.95 -16.69
C ALA A 165 -22.52 -8.43 -18.12
N ARG A 166 -22.02 -9.66 -18.27
CA ARG A 166 -21.62 -10.27 -19.54
C ARG A 166 -22.60 -11.33 -20.07
N GLY A 167 -23.75 -11.56 -19.41
CA GLY A 167 -24.79 -12.52 -19.77
C GLY A 167 -25.96 -11.88 -20.57
#